data_c59df43f438cb47664690824eec55d6b
#
_entry.id   c59df43f438cb47664690824eec55d6b
#
_cell.length_a   1.000
_cell.length_b   1.000
_cell.length_c   1.000
_cell.angle_alpha   90.00
_cell.angle_beta   90.00
_cell.angle_gamma   90.00
#
_symmetry.space_group_name_H-M   'P 1'
#
loop_
_entity.id
_entity.type
_entity.pdbx_description
1 polymer ?
#
loop_
_entity_poly.entity_id
_entity_poly.type
_entity_poly.pdbx_seq_one_letter_code
_entity_poly.pdbx_strand_id
1 'polypeptide(L)'
;YNDGLITIFALGGIYAIGTLGFSMKEILVLGIVLNIFAALGSFIFGYIEDKIGVKRVINFSLVMLVVSTTLAFISPWTSYPKVIFWISGVLLGTMVGPNQSCSRSYMAQIIPENKKNEFFGFYAFTGKATSFLGPLMFGFLTKLYSQQIGLLSVLVFFVIGLIIFNKKLEK
;
A
#
# COMPACT_ATOMS: atom_id res chain seq x y z
N TYR A 1 3.63 1.27 7.25
CA TYR A 1 3.15 1.14 5.86
C TYR A 1 1.74 0.56 5.75
N ASN A 2 1.31 -0.28 6.68
CA ASN A 2 -0.04 -0.87 6.66
C ASN A 2 -1.15 0.21 6.66
N ASP A 3 -0.98 1.28 7.42
CA ASP A 3 -1.92 2.40 7.46
C ASP A 3 -2.02 3.12 6.11
N GLY A 4 -0.89 3.20 5.37
CA GLY A 4 -0.86 3.70 4.00
C GLY A 4 -1.70 2.84 3.05
N LEU A 5 -1.58 1.49 3.15
CA LEU A 5 -2.39 0.56 2.36
C LEU A 5 -3.88 0.71 2.65
N ILE A 6 -4.25 0.74 3.93
CA ILE A 6 -5.66 0.93 4.34
C ILE A 6 -6.21 2.25 3.79
N THR A 7 -5.43 3.33 3.91
CA THR A 7 -5.84 4.66 3.46
C THR A 7 -6.07 4.71 1.96
N ILE A 8 -5.16 4.18 1.16
CA ILE A 8 -5.27 4.27 -0.29
C ILE A 8 -6.42 3.42 -0.83
N PHE A 9 -6.71 2.27 -0.21
CA PHE A 9 -7.88 1.47 -0.56
C PHE A 9 -9.20 2.12 -0.14
N ALA A 10 -9.25 2.76 1.03
CA ALA A 10 -10.45 3.41 1.53
C ALA A 10 -10.73 4.74 0.83
N LEU A 11 -9.72 5.54 0.54
CA LEU A 11 -9.86 6.93 0.11
C LEU A 11 -9.34 7.21 -1.31
N GLY A 12 -8.63 6.26 -1.95
CA GLY A 12 -8.11 6.42 -3.31
C GLY A 12 -9.21 6.64 -4.35
N GLY A 13 -10.37 5.99 -4.17
CA GLY A 13 -11.54 6.23 -5.01
C GLY A 13 -12.11 7.65 -4.86
N ILE A 14 -12.14 8.18 -3.64
CA ILE A 14 -12.58 9.56 -3.35
C ILE A 14 -11.63 10.56 -4.02
N TYR A 15 -10.33 10.31 -3.92
CA TYR A 15 -9.31 11.11 -4.61
C TYR A 15 -9.49 11.09 -6.13
N ALA A 16 -9.72 9.92 -6.72
CA ALA A 16 -9.90 9.79 -8.16
C ALA A 16 -11.16 10.50 -8.67
N ILE A 17 -12.27 10.44 -7.92
CA ILE A 17 -13.49 11.17 -8.27
C ILE A 17 -13.28 12.68 -8.12
N GLY A 18 -12.79 13.12 -6.95
CA GLY A 18 -12.73 14.53 -6.61
C GLY A 18 -11.62 15.30 -7.35
N THR A 19 -10.48 14.67 -7.61
CA THR A 19 -9.31 15.32 -8.22
C THR A 19 -9.18 15.05 -9.72
N LEU A 20 -9.51 13.83 -10.17
CA LEU A 20 -9.26 13.39 -11.54
C LEU A 20 -10.54 13.25 -12.38
N GLY A 21 -11.71 13.49 -11.79
CA GLY A 21 -12.99 13.43 -12.48
C GLY A 21 -13.36 12.01 -12.96
N PHE A 22 -13.03 10.99 -12.17
CA PHE A 22 -13.51 9.63 -12.43
C PHE A 22 -15.00 9.52 -12.12
N SER A 23 -15.70 8.73 -12.93
CA SER A 23 -17.08 8.33 -12.63
C SER A 23 -17.10 7.18 -11.61
N MET A 24 -18.24 7.00 -10.94
CA MET A 24 -18.43 5.88 -10.02
C MET A 24 -18.22 4.52 -10.71
N LYS A 25 -18.62 4.40 -11.99
CA LYS A 25 -18.41 3.17 -12.78
C LYS A 25 -16.93 2.89 -13.00
N GLU A 26 -16.12 3.91 -13.34
CA GLU A 26 -14.68 3.75 -13.51
C GLU A 26 -14.00 3.31 -12.20
N ILE A 27 -14.46 3.82 -11.05
CA ILE A 27 -13.93 3.43 -9.74
C ILE A 27 -14.27 1.99 -9.39
N LEU A 28 -15.50 1.54 -9.68
CA LEU A 28 -15.87 0.13 -9.46
C LEU A 28 -15.02 -0.81 -10.33
N VAL A 29 -14.83 -0.47 -11.59
CA VAL A 29 -13.95 -1.25 -12.50
C VAL A 29 -12.51 -1.23 -11.99
N LEU A 30 -12.01 -0.07 -11.58
CA LEU A 30 -10.66 0.05 -10.99
C LEU A 30 -10.51 -0.85 -9.76
N GLY A 31 -11.49 -0.85 -8.85
CA GLY A 31 -11.49 -1.72 -7.67
C GLY A 31 -11.41 -3.21 -8.02
N ILE A 32 -12.17 -3.66 -9.03
CA ILE A 32 -12.11 -5.05 -9.51
C ILE A 32 -10.73 -5.36 -10.09
N VAL A 33 -10.22 -4.49 -10.95
CA VAL A 33 -8.89 -4.65 -11.57
C VAL A 33 -7.80 -4.70 -10.50
N LEU A 34 -7.82 -3.80 -9.52
CA LEU A 34 -6.87 -3.81 -8.40
C LEU A 34 -6.86 -5.14 -7.64
N ASN A 35 -8.03 -5.71 -7.37
CA ASN A 35 -8.14 -7.00 -6.66
C ASN A 35 -7.60 -8.16 -7.51
N ILE A 36 -7.87 -8.18 -8.82
CA ILE A 36 -7.32 -9.18 -9.75
C ILE A 36 -5.79 -9.10 -9.75
N PHE A 37 -5.23 -7.90 -9.89
CA PHE A 37 -3.78 -7.71 -9.88
C PHE A 37 -3.15 -8.00 -8.51
N ALA A 38 -3.86 -7.77 -7.40
CA ALA A 38 -3.40 -8.16 -6.08
C ALA A 38 -3.31 -9.69 -5.92
N ALA A 39 -4.29 -10.41 -6.45
CA ALA A 39 -4.27 -11.87 -6.46
C ALA A 39 -3.12 -12.41 -7.32
N LEU A 40 -2.97 -11.92 -8.56
CA LEU A 40 -1.89 -12.28 -9.46
C LEU A 40 -0.51 -11.95 -8.87
N GLY A 41 -0.37 -10.76 -8.30
CA GLY A 41 0.85 -10.34 -7.61
C GLY A 41 1.20 -11.27 -6.46
N SER A 42 0.23 -11.60 -5.60
CA SER A 42 0.45 -12.53 -4.48
C SER A 42 0.92 -13.89 -4.95
N PHE A 43 0.34 -14.42 -6.03
CA PHE A 43 0.71 -15.71 -6.59
C PHE A 43 2.13 -15.69 -7.16
N ILE A 44 2.46 -14.70 -8.00
CA ILE A 44 3.76 -14.56 -8.65
C ILE A 44 4.87 -14.34 -7.60
N PHE A 45 4.64 -13.40 -6.69
CA PHE A 45 5.64 -13.04 -5.68
C PHE A 45 5.73 -14.06 -4.55
N GLY A 46 4.71 -14.88 -4.30
CA GLY A 46 4.84 -16.05 -3.43
C GLY A 46 5.90 -17.03 -3.95
N TYR A 47 5.90 -17.31 -5.25
CA TYR A 47 6.93 -18.15 -5.87
C TYR A 47 8.32 -17.46 -5.89
N ILE A 48 8.36 -16.14 -6.06
CA ILE A 48 9.61 -15.37 -6.03
C ILE A 48 10.17 -15.33 -4.62
N GLU A 49 9.31 -15.24 -3.58
CA GLU A 49 9.68 -15.23 -2.17
C GLU A 49 10.53 -16.46 -1.81
N ASP A 50 10.14 -17.63 -2.30
CA ASP A 50 10.88 -18.88 -2.07
C ASP A 50 12.31 -18.84 -2.63
N LYS A 51 12.55 -18.08 -3.70
CA LYS A 51 13.85 -17.99 -4.38
C LYS A 51 14.77 -16.88 -3.81
N ILE A 52 14.20 -15.70 -3.57
CA ILE A 52 15.01 -14.53 -3.20
C ILE A 52 14.88 -14.15 -1.72
N GLY A 53 13.95 -14.75 -1.02
CA GLY A 53 13.69 -14.53 0.39
C GLY A 53 12.69 -13.40 0.66
N VAL A 54 11.93 -13.57 1.73
CA VAL A 54 10.81 -12.71 2.13
C VAL A 54 11.19 -11.23 2.31
N LYS A 55 12.34 -10.95 2.89
CA LYS A 55 12.80 -9.57 3.15
C LYS A 55 12.98 -8.76 1.87
N ARG A 56 13.53 -9.39 0.81
CA ARG A 56 13.76 -8.72 -0.47
C ARG A 56 12.44 -8.41 -1.17
N VAL A 57 11.47 -9.32 -1.09
CA VAL A 57 10.14 -9.11 -1.67
C VAL A 57 9.41 -7.98 -0.96
N ILE A 58 9.44 -7.91 0.39
CA ILE A 58 8.84 -6.80 1.13
C ILE A 58 9.49 -5.47 0.75
N ASN A 59 10.83 -5.41 0.70
CA ASN A 59 11.54 -4.18 0.33
C ASN A 59 11.17 -3.72 -1.09
N PHE A 60 11.19 -4.64 -2.06
CA PHE A 60 10.80 -4.36 -3.44
C PHE A 60 9.35 -3.87 -3.51
N SER A 61 8.42 -4.54 -2.84
CA SER A 61 7.01 -4.13 -2.83
C SER A 61 6.82 -2.73 -2.22
N LEU A 62 7.53 -2.39 -1.15
CA LEU A 62 7.49 -1.05 -0.54
C LEU A 62 8.02 0.03 -1.50
N VAL A 63 9.12 -0.23 -2.19
CA VAL A 63 9.65 0.70 -3.21
C VAL A 63 8.62 0.92 -4.31
N MET A 64 8.02 -0.15 -4.82
CA MET A 64 7.01 -0.05 -5.87
C MET A 64 5.72 0.64 -5.41
N LEU A 65 5.33 0.49 -4.13
CA LEU A 65 4.21 1.23 -3.54
C LEU A 65 4.51 2.74 -3.43
N VAL A 66 5.75 3.11 -3.08
CA VAL A 66 6.20 4.52 -3.12
C VAL A 66 6.13 5.07 -4.55
N VAL A 67 6.65 4.34 -5.54
CA VAL A 67 6.60 4.74 -6.96
C VAL A 67 5.15 4.89 -7.42
N SER A 68 4.28 3.91 -7.14
CA SER A 68 2.87 3.94 -7.48
C SER A 68 2.16 5.17 -6.88
N THR A 69 2.34 5.42 -5.58
CA THR A 69 1.71 6.56 -4.92
C THR A 69 2.24 7.90 -5.45
N THR A 70 3.53 7.95 -5.80
CA THR A 70 4.12 9.14 -6.45
C THR A 70 3.50 9.38 -7.83
N LEU A 71 3.31 8.33 -8.64
CA LEU A 71 2.61 8.43 -9.93
C LEU A 71 1.17 8.92 -9.76
N ALA A 72 0.44 8.40 -8.76
CA ALA A 72 -0.91 8.89 -8.45
C ALA A 72 -0.91 10.37 -8.06
N PHE A 73 0.09 10.79 -7.27
CA PHE A 73 0.23 12.17 -6.82
C PHE A 73 0.50 13.14 -7.98
N ILE A 74 1.38 12.79 -8.91
CA ILE A 74 1.74 13.64 -10.05
C ILE A 74 0.73 13.57 -11.21
N SER A 75 -0.17 12.59 -11.19
CA SER A 75 -1.11 12.35 -12.30
C SER A 75 -1.92 13.60 -12.72
N PRO A 76 -2.41 14.48 -11.82
CA PRO A 76 -3.20 15.64 -12.21
C PRO A 76 -2.45 16.67 -13.06
N TRP A 77 -1.12 16.70 -12.97
CA TRP A 77 -0.28 17.63 -13.74
C TRP A 77 0.21 17.06 -15.07
N THR A 78 -0.19 15.85 -15.40
CA THR A 78 0.19 15.18 -16.65
C THR A 78 -0.82 15.44 -17.76
N SER A 79 -0.41 15.23 -19.02
CA SER A 79 -1.32 15.33 -20.18
C SER A 79 -2.43 14.28 -20.20
N TYR A 80 -2.25 13.17 -19.49
CA TYR A 80 -3.20 12.04 -19.43
C TYR A 80 -3.46 11.59 -17.97
N PRO A 81 -4.13 12.43 -17.14
CA PRO A 81 -4.26 12.17 -15.70
C PRO A 81 -4.86 10.81 -15.38
N LYS A 82 -5.95 10.46 -16.05
CA LYS A 82 -6.65 9.19 -15.83
C LYS A 82 -5.79 7.97 -16.18
N VAL A 83 -5.05 8.04 -17.29
CA VAL A 83 -4.17 6.93 -17.73
C VAL A 83 -3.05 6.70 -16.72
N ILE A 84 -2.38 7.75 -16.28
CA ILE A 84 -1.31 7.67 -15.27
C ILE A 84 -1.86 7.11 -13.95
N PHE A 85 -3.06 7.53 -13.55
CA PHE A 85 -3.71 7.00 -12.35
C PHE A 85 -4.07 5.51 -12.48
N TRP A 86 -4.52 5.07 -13.66
CA TRP A 86 -4.75 3.65 -13.95
C TRP A 86 -3.48 2.83 -13.82
N ILE A 87 -2.37 3.29 -14.41
CA ILE A 87 -1.06 2.64 -14.32
C ILE A 87 -0.61 2.56 -12.84
N SER A 88 -0.73 3.66 -12.12
CA SER A 88 -0.46 3.72 -10.68
C SER A 88 -1.31 2.70 -9.92
N GLY A 89 -2.61 2.64 -10.18
CA GLY A 89 -3.51 1.69 -9.54
C GLY A 89 -3.11 0.23 -9.79
N VAL A 90 -2.88 -0.15 -11.05
CA VAL A 90 -2.45 -1.51 -11.40
C VAL A 90 -1.14 -1.88 -10.70
N LEU A 91 -0.16 -0.97 -10.70
CA LEU A 91 1.12 -1.18 -10.01
C LEU A 91 0.92 -1.36 -8.49
N LEU A 92 0.08 -0.51 -7.89
CA LEU A 92 -0.29 -0.59 -6.49
C LEU A 92 -0.97 -1.93 -6.18
N GLY A 93 -2.00 -2.29 -6.94
CA GLY A 93 -2.71 -3.57 -6.79
C GLY A 93 -1.75 -4.76 -6.81
N THR A 94 -0.87 -4.81 -7.82
CA THR A 94 0.12 -5.89 -7.97
C THR A 94 1.03 -6.04 -6.75
N MET A 95 1.33 -4.97 -6.03
CA MET A 95 2.29 -4.97 -4.91
C MET A 95 1.64 -5.12 -3.53
N VAL A 96 0.37 -4.77 -3.39
CA VAL A 96 -0.34 -4.86 -2.10
C VAL A 96 -0.46 -6.30 -1.60
N GLY A 97 -0.85 -7.22 -2.49
CA GLY A 97 -0.98 -8.64 -2.15
C GLY A 97 0.34 -9.24 -1.63
N PRO A 98 1.42 -9.18 -2.42
CA PRO A 98 2.75 -9.62 -1.98
C PRO A 98 3.22 -8.96 -0.69
N ASN A 99 3.05 -7.65 -0.55
CA ASN A 99 3.46 -6.94 0.65
C ASN A 99 2.79 -7.50 1.91
N GLN A 100 1.48 -7.74 1.84
CA GLN A 100 0.73 -8.29 2.98
C GLN A 100 1.06 -9.76 3.25
N SER A 101 1.15 -10.62 2.23
CA SER A 101 1.47 -12.04 2.40
C SER A 101 2.88 -12.24 2.94
N CYS A 102 3.88 -11.63 2.30
CA CYS A 102 5.27 -11.71 2.74
C CYS A 102 5.49 -11.10 4.13
N SER A 103 4.74 -10.05 4.52
CA SER A 103 4.82 -9.51 5.89
C SER A 103 4.39 -10.53 6.94
N ARG A 104 3.37 -11.35 6.64
CA ARG A 104 2.93 -12.45 7.53
C ARG A 104 3.93 -13.59 7.52
N SER A 105 4.46 -13.97 6.35
CA SER A 105 5.52 -14.98 6.23
C SER A 105 6.76 -14.56 7.04
N TYR A 106 7.19 -13.30 6.91
CA TYR A 106 8.31 -12.76 7.68
C TYR A 106 8.07 -12.82 9.18
N MET A 107 6.87 -12.44 9.61
CA MET A 107 6.47 -12.52 11.02
C MET A 107 6.54 -13.97 11.52
N ALA A 108 6.03 -14.93 10.75
CA ALA A 108 6.07 -16.36 11.10
C ALA A 108 7.50 -16.90 11.24
N GLN A 109 8.46 -16.37 10.46
CA GLN A 109 9.86 -16.82 10.49
C GLN A 109 10.65 -16.29 11.70
N ILE A 110 10.29 -15.12 12.23
CA ILE A 110 11.03 -14.49 13.33
C ILE A 110 10.49 -14.81 14.73
N ILE A 111 9.28 -15.36 14.80
CA ILE A 111 8.63 -15.64 16.08
C ILE A 111 8.97 -17.06 16.55
N PRO A 112 9.35 -17.24 17.85
CA PRO A 112 9.51 -18.56 18.45
C PRO A 112 8.20 -19.36 18.37
N GLU A 113 8.31 -20.67 18.12
CA GLU A 113 7.16 -21.56 17.90
C GLU A 113 6.14 -21.53 19.06
N ASN A 114 6.63 -21.50 20.29
CA ASN A 114 5.81 -21.52 21.51
C ASN A 114 5.05 -20.20 21.77
N LYS A 115 5.33 -19.12 21.01
CA LYS A 115 4.72 -17.79 21.18
C LYS A 115 4.00 -17.28 19.94
N LYS A 116 3.83 -18.12 18.92
CA LYS A 116 3.22 -17.71 17.65
C LYS A 116 1.86 -17.03 17.83
N ASN A 117 0.96 -17.59 18.61
CA ASN A 117 -0.38 -17.05 18.81
C ASN A 117 -0.38 -15.66 19.46
N GLU A 118 0.47 -15.45 20.48
CA GLU A 118 0.59 -14.16 21.15
C GLU A 118 1.10 -13.08 20.20
N PHE A 119 2.18 -13.36 19.47
CA PHE A 119 2.79 -12.39 18.57
C PHE A 119 1.90 -12.10 17.35
N PHE A 120 1.20 -13.08 16.78
CA PHE A 120 0.21 -12.83 15.74
C PHE A 120 -0.98 -12.02 16.26
N GLY A 121 -1.39 -12.23 17.52
CA GLY A 121 -2.36 -11.39 18.20
C GLY A 121 -1.90 -9.94 18.30
N PHE A 122 -0.67 -9.69 18.74
CA PHE A 122 -0.07 -8.35 18.78
C PHE A 122 0.07 -7.72 17.39
N TYR A 123 0.50 -8.49 16.40
CA TYR A 123 0.58 -8.02 15.01
C TYR A 123 -0.78 -7.57 14.46
N ALA A 124 -1.82 -8.37 14.69
CA ALA A 124 -3.17 -8.01 14.26
C ALA A 124 -3.72 -6.82 15.06
N PHE A 125 -3.46 -6.77 16.38
CA PHE A 125 -3.87 -5.66 17.23
C PHE A 125 -3.22 -4.35 16.82
N THR A 126 -1.89 -4.32 16.65
CA THR A 126 -1.17 -3.10 16.23
C THR A 126 -1.64 -2.60 14.89
N GLY A 127 -1.84 -3.50 13.91
CA GLY A 127 -2.35 -3.14 12.59
C GLY A 127 -3.75 -2.53 12.62
N LYS A 128 -4.61 -2.98 13.54
CA LYS A 128 -5.97 -2.42 13.73
C LYS A 128 -5.96 -1.15 14.59
N ALA A 129 -5.16 -1.12 15.64
CA ALA A 129 -5.11 0.01 16.56
C ALA A 129 -4.62 1.30 15.89
N THR A 130 -3.77 1.20 14.87
CA THR A 130 -3.25 2.36 14.13
C THR A 130 -4.02 2.66 12.83
N SER A 131 -4.90 1.77 12.38
CA SER A 131 -5.55 1.83 11.06
C SER A 131 -6.34 3.12 10.78
N PHE A 132 -6.74 3.85 11.82
CA PHE A 132 -7.42 5.14 11.67
C PHE A 132 -6.46 6.32 11.37
N LEU A 133 -5.17 6.19 11.69
CA LEU A 133 -4.20 7.29 11.54
C LEU A 133 -4.04 7.73 10.08
N GLY A 134 -3.98 6.78 9.17
CA GLY A 134 -3.87 7.07 7.75
C GLY A 134 -5.05 7.85 7.20
N PRO A 135 -6.30 7.35 7.31
CA PRO A 135 -7.49 8.08 6.91
C PRO A 135 -7.67 9.42 7.63
N LEU A 136 -7.32 9.51 8.91
CA LEU A 136 -7.37 10.75 9.67
C LEU A 136 -6.43 11.80 9.10
N MET A 137 -5.16 11.44 8.85
CA MET A 137 -4.17 12.36 8.27
C MET A 137 -4.56 12.78 6.86
N PHE A 138 -5.01 11.83 6.02
CA PHE A 138 -5.51 12.14 4.69
C PHE A 138 -6.68 13.13 4.75
N GLY A 139 -7.69 12.87 5.58
CA GLY A 139 -8.87 13.73 5.72
C GLY A 139 -8.51 15.12 6.25
N PHE A 140 -7.63 15.20 7.26
CA PHE A 140 -7.17 16.45 7.84
C PHE A 140 -6.42 17.31 6.83
N LEU A 141 -5.46 16.73 6.10
CA LEU A 141 -4.71 17.43 5.06
C LEU A 141 -5.59 17.83 3.87
N THR A 142 -6.54 16.97 3.51
CA THR A 142 -7.53 17.29 2.46
C THR A 142 -8.38 18.49 2.85
N LYS A 143 -8.81 18.58 4.11
CA LYS A 143 -9.63 19.69 4.60
C LYS A 143 -8.85 21.02 4.65
N LEU A 144 -7.57 20.98 5.02
CA LEU A 144 -6.73 22.17 5.14
C LEU A 144 -6.19 22.68 3.80
N TYR A 145 -5.92 21.78 2.86
CA TYR A 145 -5.25 22.11 1.61
C TYR A 145 -5.99 21.55 0.39
N SER A 146 -5.75 20.27 0.09
CA SER A 146 -6.36 19.58 -1.06
C SER A 146 -6.26 18.07 -0.93
N GLN A 147 -7.04 17.32 -1.72
CA GLN A 147 -6.96 15.87 -1.78
C GLN A 147 -5.57 15.39 -2.24
N GLN A 148 -4.90 16.15 -3.11
CA GLN A 148 -3.52 15.85 -3.53
C GLN A 148 -2.56 15.87 -2.35
N ILE A 149 -2.65 16.90 -1.50
CA ILE A 149 -1.82 16.99 -0.29
C ILE A 149 -2.22 15.90 0.72
N GLY A 150 -3.51 15.56 0.79
CA GLY A 150 -3.96 14.39 1.55
C GLY A 150 -3.26 13.10 1.13
N LEU A 151 -3.05 12.88 -0.18
CA LEU A 151 -2.36 11.71 -0.71
C LEU A 151 -0.89 11.63 -0.28
N LEU A 152 -0.23 12.75 0.03
CA LEU A 152 1.13 12.74 0.57
C LEU A 152 1.22 12.02 1.92
N SER A 153 0.15 11.98 2.71
CA SER A 153 0.16 11.20 3.96
C SER A 153 0.41 9.72 3.70
N VAL A 154 -0.17 9.17 2.64
CA VAL A 154 0.05 7.77 2.23
C VAL A 154 1.50 7.55 1.81
N LEU A 155 2.05 8.47 1.02
CA LEU A 155 3.46 8.42 0.60
C LEU A 155 4.39 8.42 1.81
N VAL A 156 4.14 9.28 2.79
CA VAL A 156 4.93 9.37 4.03
C VAL A 156 4.90 8.03 4.79
N PHE A 157 3.74 7.38 4.92
CA PHE A 157 3.65 6.07 5.57
C PHE A 157 4.47 4.99 4.86
N PHE A 158 4.49 4.99 3.52
CA PHE A 158 5.29 4.02 2.76
C PHE A 158 6.79 4.32 2.87
N VAL A 159 7.18 5.59 2.78
CA VAL A 159 8.59 6.00 2.91
C VAL A 159 9.13 5.71 4.30
N ILE A 160 8.39 6.04 5.37
CA ILE A 160 8.77 5.71 6.74
C ILE A 160 8.87 4.19 6.91
N GLY A 161 7.89 3.45 6.39
CA GLY A 161 7.90 1.99 6.40
C GLY A 161 9.15 1.41 5.74
N LEU A 162 9.52 1.94 4.56
CA LEU A 162 10.70 1.54 3.81
C LEU A 162 12.01 1.83 4.58
N ILE A 163 12.13 3.03 5.17
CA ILE A 163 13.32 3.43 5.94
C ILE A 163 13.49 2.55 7.18
N ILE A 164 12.41 2.34 7.95
CA ILE A 164 12.46 1.52 9.16
C ILE A 164 12.79 0.07 8.81
N PHE A 165 12.20 -0.45 7.74
CA PHE A 165 12.43 -1.83 7.30
C PHE A 165 13.89 -2.03 6.89
N ASN A 166 14.48 -1.12 6.10
CA ASN A 166 15.87 -1.20 5.66
C ASN A 166 16.87 -1.08 6.82
N LYS A 167 16.66 -0.16 7.76
CA LYS A 167 17.52 -0.04 8.95
C LYS A 167 17.60 -1.32 9.80
N LYS A 168 16.57 -2.16 9.76
CA LYS A 168 16.55 -3.46 10.45
C LYS A 168 17.18 -4.59 9.64
N LEU A 169 17.44 -4.39 8.36
CA LEU A 169 18.10 -5.36 7.50
C LEU A 169 19.62 -5.33 7.64
N GLU A 170 20.18 -4.20 8.09
CA GLU A 170 21.61 -3.99 8.28
C GLU A 170 22.15 -4.52 9.62
N LYS A 171 21.24 -5.00 10.50
CA LYS A 171 21.58 -5.67 11.79
C LYS A 171 21.21 -7.16 11.72
#